data_0401df664d4acbc10711e162d46ecb01
#
_entry.id   0401df664d4acbc10711e162d46ecb01
#
_cell.length_a   1.000
_cell.length_b   1.000
_cell.length_c   1.000
_cell.angle_alpha   90.00
_cell.angle_beta   90.00
_cell.angle_gamma   90.00
#
_symmetry.space_group_name_H-M   'P 1'
#
loop_
_entity.id
_entity.type
_entity.pdbx_description
1 polymer ?
#
loop_
_entity_poly.entity_id
_entity_poly.type
_entity_poly.pdbx_seq_one_letter_code
_entity_poly.pdbx_strand_id
1 'polypeptide(L)'
;MEKNQTMTDEQLARELQNGKRGGGRGKLLTVIGCAATAIGIFTSVTALTVIGIVVALLGQGVLNKHQKATGKAVFESLVPEIMNANFEDVQLIGKRNLVNIKGSNIPLPSYVYDNASGRIDFTYRGLTSELCTVTLTDVDEYRNENNDMLESAERVVYKGQWMACELGKTYPADLMFWPRGKLDKLFRAKTIKTDYEDFNKHFNLSCDDADWALRFLNPSRMERILALTNSAFGDFSVSLHSDGALYLAVHSGRGFFDIGKGKEPPDALRRRFTRELKWCTDMIDVFRPAAE
;
A
#
# COMPACT_ATOMS: atom_id res chain seq x y z
N MET A 1 20.11 11.08 21.07
CA MET A 1 18.76 11.59 20.70
C MET A 1 18.96 12.85 19.86
N GLU A 2 19.09 12.69 18.54
CA GLU A 2 19.11 13.82 17.62
C GLU A 2 17.70 14.41 17.56
N LYS A 3 17.57 15.70 17.87
CA LYS A 3 16.35 16.46 17.67
C LYS A 3 16.01 16.40 16.18
N ASN A 4 15.05 15.60 15.79
CA ASN A 4 14.42 15.73 14.48
C ASN A 4 13.82 17.14 14.40
N GLN A 5 14.56 18.07 13.76
CA GLN A 5 14.01 19.36 13.37
C GLN A 5 12.93 19.07 12.33
N THR A 6 11.68 19.23 12.71
CA THR A 6 10.56 19.23 11.78
C THR A 6 10.82 20.30 10.73
N MET A 7 10.89 19.87 9.49
CA MET A 7 11.12 20.75 8.34
C MET A 7 9.93 21.70 8.20
N THR A 8 10.18 22.99 8.01
CA THR A 8 9.08 23.96 7.80
C THR A 8 8.35 23.68 6.47
N ASP A 9 7.09 24.10 6.34
CA ASP A 9 6.30 23.93 5.13
C ASP A 9 7.02 24.56 3.91
N GLU A 10 7.72 25.66 4.10
CA GLU A 10 8.53 26.29 3.05
C GLU A 10 9.73 25.41 2.64
N GLN A 11 10.42 24.79 3.59
CA GLN A 11 11.52 23.87 3.31
C GLN A 11 11.02 22.63 2.59
N LEU A 12 9.90 22.07 3.04
CA LEU A 12 9.26 20.94 2.38
C LEU A 12 8.79 21.28 0.96
N ALA A 13 8.20 22.46 0.76
CA ALA A 13 7.81 22.95 -0.56
C ALA A 13 9.02 23.10 -1.50
N ARG A 14 10.15 23.62 -0.99
CA ARG A 14 11.42 23.73 -1.74
C ARG A 14 11.97 22.36 -2.12
N GLU A 15 11.95 21.39 -1.21
CA GLU A 15 12.40 20.02 -1.50
C GLU A 15 11.52 19.34 -2.56
N LEU A 16 10.19 19.48 -2.46
CA LEU A 16 9.27 19.00 -3.49
C LEU A 16 9.53 19.69 -4.85
N GLN A 17 9.83 20.99 -4.85
CA GLN A 17 10.14 21.73 -6.07
C GLN A 17 11.51 21.31 -6.66
N ASN A 18 12.52 21.10 -5.82
CA ASN A 18 13.82 20.60 -6.23
C ASN A 18 13.71 19.18 -6.82
N GLY A 19 12.90 18.32 -6.20
CA GLY A 19 12.57 17.00 -6.72
C GLY A 19 11.91 17.07 -8.11
N LYS A 20 10.99 18.03 -8.32
CA LYS A 20 10.38 18.28 -9.64
C LYS A 20 11.40 18.72 -10.69
N ARG A 21 12.29 19.67 -10.36
CA ARG A 21 13.33 20.18 -11.28
C ARG A 21 14.33 19.09 -11.62
N GLY A 22 14.86 18.36 -10.63
CA GLY A 22 15.78 17.25 -10.85
C GLY A 22 15.13 16.09 -11.61
N GLY A 23 13.89 15.76 -11.28
CA GLY A 23 13.09 14.77 -12.00
C GLY A 23 12.80 15.21 -13.45
N GLY A 24 12.63 16.51 -13.71
CA GLY A 24 12.47 17.06 -15.06
C GLY A 24 13.72 16.84 -15.94
N ARG A 25 14.90 17.08 -15.37
CA ARG A 25 16.18 16.81 -16.06
C ARG A 25 16.36 15.32 -16.36
N GLY A 26 16.06 14.44 -15.40
CA GLY A 26 16.10 12.99 -15.62
C GLY A 26 15.17 12.54 -16.75
N LYS A 27 13.94 13.05 -16.76
CA LYS A 27 12.98 12.78 -17.86
C LYS A 27 13.47 13.26 -19.20
N LEU A 28 14.03 14.48 -19.28
CA LEU A 28 14.57 15.02 -20.51
C LEU A 28 15.69 14.13 -21.05
N LEU A 29 16.64 13.72 -20.19
CA LEU A 29 17.71 12.79 -20.57
C LEU A 29 17.15 11.45 -21.06
N THR A 30 16.15 10.89 -20.36
CA THR A 30 15.51 9.65 -20.80
C THR A 30 14.87 9.78 -22.17
N VAL A 31 14.12 10.85 -22.42
CA VAL A 31 13.48 11.11 -23.73
C VAL A 31 14.52 11.29 -24.83
N ILE A 32 15.57 12.06 -24.58
CA ILE A 32 16.68 12.26 -25.54
C ILE A 32 17.37 10.91 -25.82
N GLY A 33 17.64 10.11 -24.78
CA GLY A 33 18.24 8.79 -24.93
C GLY A 33 17.38 7.84 -25.76
N CYS A 34 16.07 7.78 -25.47
CA CYS A 34 15.14 6.98 -26.26
C CYS A 34 15.04 7.44 -27.73
N ALA A 35 15.01 8.75 -27.97
CA ALA A 35 15.00 9.29 -29.33
C ALA A 35 16.29 8.94 -30.09
N ALA A 36 17.45 9.09 -29.45
CA ALA A 36 18.74 8.72 -30.03
C ALA A 36 18.83 7.22 -30.33
N THR A 37 18.30 6.37 -29.44
CA THR A 37 18.20 4.92 -29.65
C THR A 37 17.35 4.61 -30.86
N ALA A 38 16.16 5.21 -30.96
CA ALA A 38 15.26 4.99 -32.10
C ALA A 38 15.90 5.42 -33.44
N ILE A 39 16.55 6.59 -33.49
CA ILE A 39 17.27 7.08 -34.67
C ILE A 39 18.42 6.12 -35.01
N GLY A 40 19.21 5.69 -34.03
CA GLY A 40 20.31 4.75 -34.21
C GLY A 40 19.87 3.42 -34.83
N ILE A 41 18.74 2.86 -34.37
CA ILE A 41 18.14 1.66 -34.95
C ILE A 41 17.70 1.92 -36.40
N PHE A 42 17.00 3.03 -36.66
CA PHE A 42 16.46 3.34 -37.97
C PHE A 42 17.55 3.60 -39.01
N THR A 43 18.68 4.20 -38.58
CA THR A 43 19.84 4.51 -39.46
C THR A 43 20.89 3.40 -39.47
N SER A 44 20.67 2.31 -38.72
CA SER A 44 21.63 1.18 -38.54
C SER A 44 22.98 1.60 -37.95
N VAL A 45 23.02 2.74 -37.22
CA VAL A 45 24.23 3.26 -36.56
C VAL A 45 24.31 2.73 -35.14
N THR A 46 24.99 1.61 -34.95
CA THR A 46 25.13 0.91 -33.65
C THR A 46 25.68 1.78 -32.54
N ALA A 47 26.65 2.66 -32.84
CA ALA A 47 27.20 3.56 -31.83
C ALA A 47 26.13 4.53 -31.26
N LEU A 48 25.26 5.07 -32.11
CA LEU A 48 24.19 5.99 -31.71
C LEU A 48 23.14 5.26 -30.85
N THR A 49 22.81 4.01 -31.20
CA THR A 49 21.90 3.15 -30.43
C THR A 49 22.45 2.90 -29.02
N VAL A 50 23.71 2.52 -28.91
CA VAL A 50 24.35 2.25 -27.59
C VAL A 50 24.40 3.53 -26.73
N ILE A 51 24.81 4.66 -27.31
CA ILE A 51 24.85 5.94 -26.60
C ILE A 51 23.45 6.33 -26.14
N GLY A 52 22.44 6.15 -26.98
CA GLY A 52 21.04 6.45 -26.63
C GLY A 52 20.54 5.63 -25.44
N ILE A 53 20.82 4.33 -25.41
CA ILE A 53 20.49 3.45 -24.28
C ILE A 53 21.18 3.93 -23.00
N VAL A 54 22.49 4.20 -23.04
CA VAL A 54 23.23 4.68 -21.88
C VAL A 54 22.67 5.99 -21.34
N VAL A 55 22.37 6.96 -22.20
CA VAL A 55 21.77 8.23 -21.81
C VAL A 55 20.37 8.03 -21.20
N ALA A 56 19.56 7.14 -21.75
CA ALA A 56 18.25 6.82 -21.21
C ALA A 56 18.35 6.20 -19.80
N LEU A 57 19.27 5.26 -19.59
CA LEU A 57 19.53 4.63 -18.30
C LEU A 57 20.04 5.64 -17.25
N LEU A 58 20.94 6.54 -17.62
CA LEU A 58 21.40 7.61 -16.74
C LEU A 58 20.26 8.56 -16.37
N GLY A 59 19.40 8.92 -17.32
CA GLY A 59 18.21 9.73 -17.08
C GLY A 59 17.24 9.07 -16.07
N GLN A 60 17.00 7.77 -16.21
CA GLN A 60 16.21 6.98 -15.26
C GLN A 60 16.87 6.94 -13.86
N GLY A 61 18.18 6.76 -13.79
CA GLY A 61 18.94 6.80 -12.53
C GLY A 61 18.78 8.12 -11.77
N VAL A 62 18.93 9.23 -12.49
CA VAL A 62 18.73 10.58 -11.94
C VAL A 62 17.29 10.77 -11.44
N LEU A 63 16.30 10.37 -12.24
CA LEU A 63 14.88 10.45 -11.86
C LEU A 63 14.58 9.67 -10.58
N ASN A 64 15.01 8.41 -10.51
CA ASN A 64 14.79 7.54 -9.36
C ASN A 64 15.48 8.08 -8.09
N LYS A 65 16.71 8.62 -8.22
CA LYS A 65 17.42 9.22 -7.09
C LYS A 65 16.67 10.42 -6.52
N HIS A 66 16.17 11.32 -7.35
CA HIS A 66 15.40 12.48 -6.90
C HIS A 66 14.06 12.08 -6.27
N GLN A 67 13.34 11.13 -6.85
CA GLN A 67 12.09 10.63 -6.29
C GLN A 67 12.30 10.00 -4.91
N LYS A 68 13.33 9.17 -4.75
CA LYS A 68 13.68 8.55 -3.46
C LYS A 68 14.07 9.60 -2.42
N ALA A 69 14.89 10.59 -2.77
CA ALA A 69 15.29 11.66 -1.85
C ALA A 69 14.10 12.49 -1.39
N THR A 70 13.23 12.91 -2.32
CA THR A 70 12.02 13.67 -1.99
C THR A 70 11.04 12.84 -1.14
N GLY A 71 10.82 11.57 -1.49
CA GLY A 71 10.00 10.66 -0.68
C GLY A 71 10.52 10.49 0.73
N LYS A 72 11.84 10.36 0.89
CA LYS A 72 12.49 10.28 2.19
C LYS A 72 12.28 11.57 3.01
N ALA A 73 12.50 12.74 2.42
CA ALA A 73 12.30 14.03 3.09
C ALA A 73 10.86 14.21 3.57
N VAL A 74 9.86 13.86 2.74
CA VAL A 74 8.44 13.88 3.13
C VAL A 74 8.17 12.90 4.27
N PHE A 75 8.70 11.68 4.18
CA PHE A 75 8.50 10.67 5.23
C PHE A 75 9.10 11.10 6.56
N GLU A 76 10.30 11.69 6.55
CA GLU A 76 10.99 12.11 7.78
C GLU A 76 10.41 13.38 8.41
N SER A 77 9.72 14.24 7.65
CA SER A 77 9.17 15.50 8.15
C SER A 77 7.66 15.44 8.38
N LEU A 78 6.90 15.06 7.36
CA LEU A 78 5.43 15.17 7.37
C LEU A 78 4.77 13.99 8.10
N VAL A 79 5.35 12.78 7.99
CA VAL A 79 4.75 11.60 8.60
C VAL A 79 4.74 11.66 10.12
N PRO A 80 5.86 12.00 10.82
CA PRO A 80 5.84 12.15 12.27
C PRO A 80 4.85 13.22 12.75
N GLU A 81 4.74 14.35 12.04
CA GLU A 81 3.78 15.41 12.33
C GLU A 81 2.33 14.87 12.31
N ILE A 82 1.95 14.23 11.20
CA ILE A 82 0.59 13.71 11.04
C ILE A 82 0.31 12.59 12.03
N MET A 83 1.25 11.68 12.23
CA MET A 83 1.07 10.55 13.15
C MET A 83 0.91 11.03 14.60
N ASN A 84 1.82 11.88 15.08
CA ASN A 84 1.75 12.40 16.46
C ASN A 84 0.56 13.33 16.71
N ALA A 85 0.00 13.96 15.67
CA ALA A 85 -1.21 14.76 15.79
C ALA A 85 -2.50 13.93 15.95
N ASN A 86 -2.47 12.65 15.57
CA ASN A 86 -3.66 11.80 15.54
C ASN A 86 -3.58 10.54 16.41
N PHE A 87 -2.38 10.15 16.87
CA PHE A 87 -2.12 8.89 17.57
C PHE A 87 -1.16 9.08 18.74
N GLU A 88 -1.22 8.13 19.66
CA GLU A 88 -0.34 8.05 20.83
C GLU A 88 0.79 7.04 20.58
N ASP A 89 1.89 7.14 21.33
CA ASP A 89 3.03 6.21 21.34
C ASP A 89 3.61 5.88 19.96
N VAL A 90 3.66 6.86 19.07
CA VAL A 90 4.10 6.68 17.69
C VAL A 90 5.59 6.32 17.61
N GLN A 91 5.91 5.18 17.00
CA GLN A 91 7.26 4.68 16.78
C GLN A 91 7.50 4.37 15.29
N LEU A 92 8.45 5.08 14.70
CA LEU A 92 8.89 4.81 13.33
C LEU A 92 9.92 3.67 13.37
N ILE A 93 9.53 2.48 12.95
CA ILE A 93 10.38 1.29 12.97
C ILE A 93 11.00 1.11 11.58
N GLY A 94 12.31 1.23 11.46
CA GLY A 94 13.03 1.19 10.19
C GLY A 94 12.79 -0.05 9.29
N LYS A 95 13.79 -0.45 8.50
CA LYS A 95 13.63 -1.37 7.35
C LYS A 95 13.42 -2.86 7.64
N ARG A 96 13.43 -3.34 8.87
CA ARG A 96 13.24 -4.78 9.19
C ARG A 96 11.91 -4.98 9.90
N ASN A 97 10.89 -5.26 9.14
CA ASN A 97 9.56 -5.42 9.71
C ASN A 97 8.97 -6.77 9.33
N LEU A 98 9.00 -7.66 10.29
CA LEU A 98 8.22 -8.89 10.22
C LEU A 98 6.74 -8.49 10.42
N VAL A 99 6.02 -8.34 9.34
CA VAL A 99 4.56 -8.23 9.35
C VAL A 99 4.01 -9.63 9.11
N ASN A 100 3.02 -10.03 9.88
CA ASN A 100 2.42 -11.35 9.75
C ASN A 100 1.46 -11.42 8.55
N ILE A 101 2.00 -11.27 7.34
CA ILE A 101 1.19 -11.27 6.11
C ILE A 101 0.48 -12.62 5.93
N LYS A 102 1.23 -13.72 6.06
CA LYS A 102 0.68 -15.07 5.89
C LYS A 102 -0.32 -15.44 7.00
N GLY A 103 -0.01 -15.08 8.24
CA GLY A 103 -0.88 -15.36 9.38
C GLY A 103 -2.12 -14.48 9.44
N SER A 104 -2.24 -13.44 8.63
CA SER A 104 -3.44 -12.60 8.60
C SER A 104 -4.66 -13.26 7.96
N ASN A 105 -4.48 -14.35 7.24
CA ASN A 105 -5.51 -15.04 6.44
C ASN A 105 -6.18 -14.17 5.36
N ILE A 106 -5.68 -12.96 5.09
CA ILE A 106 -6.23 -12.10 4.03
C ILE A 106 -6.00 -12.75 2.67
N PRO A 107 -7.03 -12.80 1.80
CA PRO A 107 -6.89 -13.28 0.43
C PRO A 107 -5.90 -12.41 -0.36
N LEU A 108 -4.79 -13.00 -0.76
CA LEU A 108 -3.75 -12.36 -1.55
C LEU A 108 -3.48 -13.17 -2.83
N PRO A 109 -3.05 -12.53 -3.92
CA PRO A 109 -2.57 -13.27 -5.08
C PRO A 109 -1.36 -14.14 -4.71
N SER A 110 -1.09 -15.18 -5.52
CA SER A 110 0.15 -15.97 -5.36
C SER A 110 1.37 -15.06 -5.45
N TYR A 111 2.37 -15.28 -4.61
CA TYR A 111 3.62 -14.53 -4.60
C TYR A 111 4.79 -15.40 -4.13
N VAL A 112 5.99 -15.08 -4.61
CA VAL A 112 7.25 -15.69 -4.20
C VAL A 112 7.94 -14.85 -3.13
N TYR A 113 7.92 -13.53 -3.31
CA TYR A 113 8.58 -12.59 -2.39
C TYR A 113 7.58 -11.62 -1.79
N ASP A 114 7.76 -11.35 -0.51
CA ASP A 114 7.06 -10.31 0.22
C ASP A 114 8.06 -9.30 0.79
N ASN A 115 7.67 -8.04 0.75
CA ASN A 115 8.43 -6.93 1.30
C ASN A 115 7.50 -5.98 2.03
N ALA A 116 7.75 -5.79 3.33
CA ALA A 116 7.09 -4.77 4.12
C ALA A 116 8.06 -3.60 4.37
N SER A 117 7.59 -2.38 4.26
CA SER A 117 8.39 -1.18 4.44
C SER A 117 7.62 -0.06 5.11
N GLY A 118 8.34 0.84 5.80
CA GLY A 118 7.75 2.00 6.44
C GLY A 118 6.79 1.65 7.57
N ARG A 119 7.13 0.65 8.39
CA ARG A 119 6.32 0.27 9.54
C ARG A 119 6.32 1.39 10.58
N ILE A 120 5.13 1.68 11.07
CA ILE A 120 4.88 2.61 12.17
C ILE A 120 3.98 1.89 13.16
N ASP A 121 4.45 1.79 14.40
CA ASP A 121 3.66 1.29 15.51
C ASP A 121 3.08 2.49 16.25
N PHE A 122 1.83 2.39 16.70
CA PHE A 122 1.13 3.47 17.37
C PHE A 122 -0.03 2.95 18.22
N THR A 123 -0.52 3.77 19.11
CA THR A 123 -1.72 3.51 19.90
C THR A 123 -2.88 4.35 19.37
N TYR A 124 -4.01 3.71 19.06
CA TYR A 124 -5.26 4.35 18.66
C TYR A 124 -6.36 4.04 19.65
N ARG A 125 -6.79 5.03 20.42
CA ARG A 125 -7.83 4.89 21.45
C ARG A 125 -7.57 3.71 22.40
N GLY A 126 -6.34 3.54 22.84
CA GLY A 126 -5.90 2.46 23.71
C GLY A 126 -5.66 1.10 23.01
N LEU A 127 -5.80 1.02 21.69
CA LEU A 127 -5.54 -0.17 20.91
C LEU A 127 -4.16 -0.12 20.28
N THR A 128 -3.33 -1.14 20.52
CA THR A 128 -2.04 -1.28 19.85
C THR A 128 -2.26 -1.55 18.37
N SER A 129 -1.64 -0.74 17.54
CA SER A 129 -1.83 -0.78 16.10
C SER A 129 -0.50 -0.63 15.37
N GLU A 130 -0.41 -1.21 14.19
CA GLU A 130 0.72 -1.03 13.29
C GLU A 130 0.23 -0.77 11.86
N LEU A 131 1.00 0.00 11.12
CA LEU A 131 0.79 0.17 9.68
C LEU A 131 2.10 0.03 8.92
N CYS A 132 2.01 -0.44 7.68
CA CYS A 132 3.15 -0.51 6.77
C CYS A 132 2.69 -0.53 5.31
N THR A 133 3.65 -0.44 4.40
CA THR A 133 3.44 -0.72 2.98
C THR A 133 3.87 -2.14 2.70
N VAL A 134 2.99 -2.93 2.08
CA VAL A 134 3.29 -4.29 1.63
C VAL A 134 3.40 -4.31 0.10
N THR A 135 4.44 -4.98 -0.40
CA THR A 135 4.62 -5.28 -1.82
C THR A 135 4.85 -6.78 -1.96
N LEU A 136 4.03 -7.43 -2.76
CA LEU A 136 4.17 -8.87 -3.09
C LEU A 136 4.61 -8.99 -4.53
N THR A 137 5.60 -9.83 -4.78
CA THR A 137 6.18 -10.06 -6.09
C THR A 137 6.09 -11.54 -6.43
N ASP A 138 5.58 -11.83 -7.59
CA ASP A 138 5.58 -13.17 -8.19
C ASP A 138 6.69 -13.27 -9.24
N VAL A 139 7.07 -14.49 -9.57
CA VAL A 139 8.09 -14.79 -10.58
C VAL A 139 7.45 -15.62 -11.68
N ASP A 140 7.32 -15.01 -12.84
CA ASP A 140 6.86 -15.71 -14.05
C ASP A 140 8.08 -16.34 -14.73
N GLU A 141 8.15 -17.67 -14.79
CA GLU A 141 9.15 -18.40 -15.56
C GLU A 141 8.62 -18.62 -16.99
N TYR A 142 9.39 -18.26 -17.97
CA TYR A 142 9.06 -18.48 -19.38
C TYR A 142 10.29 -18.95 -20.16
N ARG A 143 10.04 -19.75 -21.20
CA ARG A 143 11.08 -20.19 -22.11
C ARG A 143 11.23 -19.15 -23.20
N ASN A 144 12.45 -18.63 -23.35
CA ASN A 144 12.75 -17.69 -24.42
C ASN A 144 12.84 -18.43 -25.76
N GLU A 145 11.95 -18.11 -26.70
CA GLU A 145 11.85 -18.77 -28.01
C GLU A 145 13.11 -18.60 -28.87
N ASN A 146 13.95 -17.60 -28.62
CA ASN A 146 15.14 -17.31 -29.41
C ASN A 146 16.38 -18.13 -29.01
N ASN A 147 16.47 -18.52 -27.73
CA ASN A 147 17.68 -19.20 -27.21
C ASN A 147 17.38 -20.49 -26.43
N ASP A 148 16.11 -20.90 -26.36
CA ASP A 148 15.61 -22.05 -25.58
C ASP A 148 16.00 -22.07 -24.11
N MET A 149 16.37 -20.89 -23.55
CA MET A 149 16.72 -20.72 -22.14
C MET A 149 15.50 -20.40 -21.30
N LEU A 150 15.48 -20.93 -20.06
CA LEU A 150 14.52 -20.53 -19.03
C LEU A 150 14.90 -19.14 -18.52
N GLU A 151 14.02 -18.21 -18.73
CA GLU A 151 14.14 -16.84 -18.18
C GLU A 151 13.06 -16.60 -17.14
N SER A 152 13.31 -15.71 -16.19
CA SER A 152 12.36 -15.34 -15.17
C SER A 152 12.14 -13.82 -15.16
N ALA A 153 10.89 -13.42 -15.00
CA ALA A 153 10.52 -12.02 -14.82
C ALA A 153 9.78 -11.82 -13.51
N GLU A 154 10.26 -10.88 -12.72
CA GLU A 154 9.57 -10.47 -11.50
C GLU A 154 8.39 -9.54 -11.83
N ARG A 155 7.24 -9.84 -11.25
CA ARG A 155 6.01 -9.06 -11.42
C ARG A 155 5.42 -8.71 -10.06
N VAL A 156 5.22 -7.43 -9.80
CA VAL A 156 4.49 -6.98 -8.61
C VAL A 156 3.02 -7.35 -8.77
N VAL A 157 2.52 -8.23 -7.91
CA VAL A 157 1.13 -8.74 -7.93
C VAL A 157 0.24 -8.04 -6.93
N TYR A 158 0.83 -7.46 -5.88
CA TYR A 158 0.15 -6.64 -4.89
C TYR A 158 1.07 -5.52 -4.43
N LYS A 159 0.52 -4.33 -4.31
CA LYS A 159 1.16 -3.21 -3.60
C LYS A 159 0.06 -2.41 -2.93
N GLY A 160 0.22 -2.20 -1.62
CA GLY A 160 -0.83 -1.51 -0.88
C GLY A 160 -0.47 -1.20 0.55
N GLN A 161 -1.44 -0.63 1.23
CA GLN A 161 -1.40 -0.33 2.65
C GLN A 161 -1.81 -1.57 3.43
N TRP A 162 -1.12 -1.77 4.54
CA TRP A 162 -1.38 -2.83 5.49
C TRP A 162 -1.47 -2.26 6.89
N MET A 163 -2.49 -2.63 7.62
CA MET A 163 -2.66 -2.24 9.02
C MET A 163 -3.05 -3.46 9.82
N ALA A 164 -2.51 -3.58 11.03
CA ALA A 164 -2.97 -4.52 12.04
C ALA A 164 -3.33 -3.76 13.32
N CYS A 165 -4.30 -4.29 14.08
CA CYS A 165 -4.76 -3.68 15.32
C CYS A 165 -5.20 -4.79 16.28
N GLU A 166 -4.75 -4.71 17.53
CA GLU A 166 -5.19 -5.62 18.59
C GLU A 166 -6.44 -5.04 19.28
N LEU A 167 -7.60 -5.68 19.07
CA LEU A 167 -8.87 -5.21 19.63
C LEU A 167 -9.05 -5.49 21.13
N GLY A 168 -8.13 -6.26 21.73
CA GLY A 168 -8.16 -6.56 23.17
C GLY A 168 -9.34 -7.45 23.61
N LYS A 169 -9.99 -8.14 22.67
CA LYS A 169 -11.13 -9.02 22.91
C LYS A 169 -11.05 -10.24 22.03
N THR A 170 -11.40 -11.41 22.57
CA THR A 170 -11.50 -12.66 21.79
C THR A 170 -12.87 -12.81 21.13
N TYR A 171 -12.91 -13.55 20.04
CA TYR A 171 -14.11 -13.84 19.25
C TYR A 171 -14.29 -15.33 19.05
N PRO A 172 -15.53 -15.82 18.79
CA PRO A 172 -15.80 -17.25 18.63
C PRO A 172 -15.10 -17.92 17.45
N ALA A 173 -14.87 -17.17 16.37
CA ALA A 173 -14.25 -17.68 15.15
C ALA A 173 -13.56 -16.56 14.37
N ASP A 174 -12.70 -16.94 13.42
CA ASP A 174 -12.11 -16.02 12.47
C ASP A 174 -13.17 -15.58 11.45
N LEU A 175 -13.18 -14.30 11.13
CA LEU A 175 -14.08 -13.70 10.16
C LEU A 175 -13.29 -12.92 9.14
N MET A 176 -13.58 -13.12 7.87
CA MET A 176 -12.87 -12.46 6.79
C MET A 176 -13.84 -12.04 5.71
N PHE A 177 -13.63 -10.85 5.15
CA PHE A 177 -14.31 -10.44 3.93
C PHE A 177 -13.37 -9.71 2.97
N TRP A 178 -13.63 -9.86 1.68
CA TRP A 178 -12.81 -9.29 0.60
C TRP A 178 -13.69 -8.89 -0.58
N PRO A 179 -13.21 -7.96 -1.45
CA PRO A 179 -13.99 -7.49 -2.59
C PRO A 179 -14.28 -8.63 -3.57
N ARG A 180 -15.47 -8.65 -4.13
CA ARG A 180 -15.82 -9.55 -5.23
C ARG A 180 -15.04 -9.21 -6.48
N GLY A 181 -14.61 -10.23 -7.21
CA GLY A 181 -13.96 -10.05 -8.51
C GLY A 181 -12.78 -11.00 -8.76
N LYS A 182 -11.64 -10.44 -9.15
CA LYS A 182 -10.49 -11.22 -9.63
C LYS A 182 -9.91 -12.22 -8.62
N LEU A 183 -10.05 -11.95 -7.32
CA LEU A 183 -9.56 -12.83 -6.25
C LEU A 183 -10.45 -14.05 -5.98
N ASP A 184 -11.73 -14.01 -6.42
CA ASP A 184 -12.68 -15.10 -6.14
C ASP A 184 -12.23 -16.46 -6.71
N LYS A 185 -11.53 -16.44 -7.86
CA LYS A 185 -11.02 -17.64 -8.50
C LYS A 185 -9.78 -18.22 -7.81
N LEU A 186 -9.07 -17.41 -7.06
CA LEU A 186 -7.84 -17.78 -6.35
C LEU A 186 -8.12 -18.31 -4.95
N PHE A 187 -9.25 -17.92 -4.37
CA PHE A 187 -9.62 -18.24 -3.00
C PHE A 187 -10.78 -19.25 -2.97
N ARG A 188 -10.50 -20.47 -2.53
CA ARG A 188 -11.51 -21.54 -2.36
C ARG A 188 -12.13 -21.54 -0.95
N ALA A 189 -12.28 -20.39 -0.31
CA ALA A 189 -12.93 -20.30 0.98
C ALA A 189 -14.43 -20.52 0.84
N LYS A 190 -15.04 -21.20 1.81
CA LYS A 190 -16.49 -21.32 1.91
C LYS A 190 -17.07 -19.94 2.21
N THR A 191 -17.84 -19.41 1.28
CA THR A 191 -18.48 -18.09 1.45
C THR A 191 -19.84 -18.20 2.09
N ILE A 192 -20.15 -17.22 2.93
CA ILE A 192 -21.44 -17.02 3.59
C ILE A 192 -22.16 -15.89 2.85
N LYS A 193 -23.47 -16.06 2.65
CA LYS A 193 -24.34 -14.94 2.18
C LYS A 193 -25.03 -14.33 3.37
N THR A 194 -25.01 -13.01 3.45
CA THR A 194 -25.78 -12.26 4.44
C THR A 194 -27.19 -11.94 3.90
N ASP A 195 -28.10 -11.53 4.76
CA ASP A 195 -29.41 -11.03 4.34
C ASP A 195 -29.34 -9.61 3.75
N TYR A 196 -28.16 -9.01 3.74
CA TYR A 196 -27.93 -7.65 3.21
C TYR A 196 -27.38 -7.72 1.79
N GLU A 197 -28.27 -7.58 0.80
CA GLU A 197 -27.92 -7.80 -0.62
C GLU A 197 -26.80 -6.88 -1.11
N ASP A 198 -26.79 -5.62 -0.68
CA ASP A 198 -25.78 -4.67 -1.12
C ASP A 198 -24.39 -5.03 -0.59
N PHE A 199 -24.28 -5.57 0.64
CA PHE A 199 -23.02 -6.11 1.14
C PHE A 199 -22.54 -7.29 0.29
N ASN A 200 -23.46 -8.22 -0.03
CA ASN A 200 -23.16 -9.38 -0.86
C ASN A 200 -22.77 -9.03 -2.31
N LYS A 201 -23.17 -7.86 -2.82
CA LYS A 201 -22.73 -7.37 -4.15
C LYS A 201 -21.27 -6.92 -4.15
N HIS A 202 -20.80 -6.36 -3.04
CA HIS A 202 -19.47 -5.77 -2.91
C HIS A 202 -18.44 -6.76 -2.37
N PHE A 203 -18.84 -7.63 -1.44
CA PHE A 203 -17.92 -8.48 -0.69
C PHE A 203 -18.31 -9.96 -0.72
N ASN A 204 -17.28 -10.79 -0.63
CA ASN A 204 -17.38 -12.17 -0.18
C ASN A 204 -17.09 -12.19 1.31
N LEU A 205 -17.81 -13.02 2.05
CA LEU A 205 -17.66 -13.23 3.48
C LEU A 205 -17.33 -14.68 3.75
N SER A 206 -16.36 -14.94 4.63
CA SER A 206 -16.01 -16.27 5.12
C SER A 206 -15.86 -16.24 6.64
N CYS A 207 -16.38 -17.27 7.29
CA CYS A 207 -16.23 -17.54 8.71
C CYS A 207 -16.58 -19.00 8.97
N ASP A 208 -15.94 -19.64 9.95
CA ASP A 208 -16.25 -21.01 10.30
C ASP A 208 -17.55 -21.11 11.12
N ASP A 209 -17.91 -20.05 11.87
CA ASP A 209 -19.19 -19.91 12.56
C ASP A 209 -20.08 -18.89 11.83
N ALA A 210 -20.93 -19.39 10.94
CA ALA A 210 -21.81 -18.55 10.12
C ALA A 210 -22.85 -17.79 10.97
N ASP A 211 -23.40 -18.42 12.01
CA ASP A 211 -24.42 -17.81 12.86
C ASP A 211 -23.84 -16.67 13.68
N TRP A 212 -22.63 -16.85 14.20
CA TRP A 212 -21.92 -15.78 14.86
C TRP A 212 -21.58 -14.64 13.89
N ALA A 213 -21.06 -14.97 12.71
CA ALA A 213 -20.69 -13.97 11.70
C ALA A 213 -21.87 -13.06 11.33
N LEU A 214 -23.06 -13.64 11.09
CA LEU A 214 -24.27 -12.90 10.74
C LEU A 214 -24.79 -12.01 11.90
N ARG A 215 -24.66 -12.49 13.15
CA ARG A 215 -24.98 -11.64 14.32
C ARG A 215 -23.96 -10.54 14.52
N PHE A 216 -22.67 -10.84 14.32
CA PHE A 216 -21.60 -9.88 14.49
C PHE A 216 -21.62 -8.80 13.41
N LEU A 217 -21.75 -9.19 12.14
CA LEU A 217 -21.96 -8.28 11.01
C LEU A 217 -23.45 -7.93 10.88
N ASN A 218 -24.00 -7.33 11.93
CA ASN A 218 -25.37 -6.85 11.89
C ASN A 218 -25.57 -5.76 10.81
N PRO A 219 -26.80 -5.40 10.40
CA PRO A 219 -27.06 -4.43 9.37
C PRO A 219 -26.31 -3.10 9.55
N SER A 220 -26.27 -2.58 10.78
CA SER A 220 -25.58 -1.32 11.07
C SER A 220 -24.07 -1.38 10.81
N ARG A 221 -23.40 -2.50 11.12
CA ARG A 221 -21.98 -2.69 10.78
C ARG A 221 -21.77 -2.80 9.27
N MET A 222 -22.62 -3.56 8.59
CA MET A 222 -22.54 -3.70 7.13
C MET A 222 -22.76 -2.36 6.41
N GLU A 223 -23.69 -1.53 6.86
CA GLU A 223 -23.91 -0.17 6.35
C GLU A 223 -22.67 0.71 6.54
N ARG A 224 -22.04 0.66 7.72
CA ARG A 224 -20.80 1.40 8.00
C ARG A 224 -19.64 0.94 7.10
N ILE A 225 -19.48 -0.36 6.86
CA ILE A 225 -18.48 -0.89 5.94
C ILE A 225 -18.76 -0.41 4.51
N LEU A 226 -20.02 -0.47 4.06
CA LEU A 226 -20.42 0.01 2.73
C LEU A 226 -20.22 1.51 2.57
N ALA A 227 -20.51 2.31 3.60
CA ALA A 227 -20.21 3.74 3.59
C ALA A 227 -18.71 4.02 3.39
N LEU A 228 -17.84 3.23 4.03
CA LEU A 228 -16.40 3.32 3.84
C LEU A 228 -15.95 2.89 2.44
N THR A 229 -16.68 2.00 1.77
CA THR A 229 -16.37 1.59 0.39
C THR A 229 -16.36 2.78 -0.57
N ASN A 230 -17.29 3.73 -0.41
CA ASN A 230 -17.39 4.92 -1.26
C ASN A 230 -16.22 5.89 -1.11
N SER A 231 -15.53 5.87 0.01
CA SER A 231 -14.35 6.72 0.32
C SER A 231 -13.04 5.97 0.29
N ALA A 232 -13.06 4.66 -0.01
CA ALA A 232 -11.88 3.82 -0.09
C ALA A 232 -10.93 4.32 -1.19
N PHE A 233 -9.65 4.18 -0.94
CA PHE A 233 -8.60 4.57 -1.89
C PHE A 233 -8.01 3.39 -2.66
N GLY A 234 -8.67 2.25 -2.60
CA GLY A 234 -8.37 0.99 -3.29
C GLY A 234 -9.31 -0.13 -2.87
N ASP A 235 -9.23 -1.28 -3.54
CA ASP A 235 -9.91 -2.49 -3.10
C ASP A 235 -9.37 -2.91 -1.74
N PHE A 236 -10.22 -3.33 -0.82
CA PHE A 236 -9.78 -3.67 0.53
C PHE A 236 -10.32 -5.00 1.02
N SER A 237 -9.55 -5.65 1.86
CA SER A 237 -9.89 -6.89 2.55
C SER A 237 -9.68 -6.71 4.05
N VAL A 238 -10.50 -7.37 4.84
CA VAL A 238 -10.44 -7.35 6.30
C VAL A 238 -10.44 -8.77 6.82
N SER A 239 -9.60 -9.05 7.81
CA SER A 239 -9.60 -10.30 8.56
C SER A 239 -9.60 -9.99 10.05
N LEU A 240 -10.60 -10.47 10.75
CA LEU A 240 -10.72 -10.45 12.20
C LEU A 240 -10.48 -11.86 12.72
N HIS A 241 -9.46 -12.02 13.52
CA HIS A 241 -9.11 -13.31 14.12
C HIS A 241 -9.82 -13.51 15.47
N SER A 242 -9.95 -14.75 15.85
CA SER A 242 -10.58 -15.15 17.10
C SER A 242 -9.82 -14.68 18.35
N ASP A 243 -8.52 -14.43 18.24
CA ASP A 243 -7.69 -13.84 19.29
C ASP A 243 -7.83 -12.32 19.43
N GLY A 244 -8.54 -11.67 18.50
CA GLY A 244 -8.77 -10.23 18.50
C GLY A 244 -7.85 -9.43 17.61
N ALA A 245 -6.95 -10.07 16.86
CA ALA A 245 -6.15 -9.38 15.86
C ALA A 245 -7.02 -9.03 14.65
N LEU A 246 -7.04 -7.74 14.30
CA LEU A 246 -7.73 -7.21 13.12
C LEU A 246 -6.70 -6.81 12.08
N TYR A 247 -6.80 -7.37 10.89
CA TYR A 247 -5.96 -7.04 9.74
C TYR A 247 -6.77 -6.34 8.67
N LEU A 248 -6.18 -5.30 8.07
CA LEU A 248 -6.75 -4.52 6.99
C LEU A 248 -5.71 -4.38 5.88
N ALA A 249 -6.05 -4.80 4.68
CA ALA A 249 -5.22 -4.65 3.49
C ALA A 249 -5.96 -3.83 2.44
N VAL A 250 -5.31 -2.77 1.92
CA VAL A 250 -5.87 -1.93 0.85
C VAL A 250 -4.97 -2.00 -0.37
N HIS A 251 -5.48 -2.57 -1.45
CA HIS A 251 -4.77 -2.69 -2.73
C HIS A 251 -4.95 -1.41 -3.55
N SER A 252 -4.12 -0.43 -3.30
CA SER A 252 -4.19 0.89 -3.97
C SER A 252 -3.13 1.08 -5.07
N GLY A 253 -2.24 0.11 -5.28
CA GLY A 253 -1.09 0.22 -6.19
C GLY A 253 0.05 1.10 -5.63
N ARG A 254 -0.09 1.64 -4.42
CA ARG A 254 0.88 2.52 -3.75
C ARG A 254 0.97 2.20 -2.27
N GLY A 255 2.00 2.71 -1.60
CA GLY A 255 2.17 2.55 -0.17
C GLY A 255 1.53 3.68 0.64
N PHE A 256 1.56 3.54 1.98
CA PHE A 256 1.32 4.67 2.88
C PHE A 256 2.32 5.79 2.61
N PHE A 257 1.87 7.02 2.67
CA PHE A 257 2.69 8.23 2.53
C PHE A 257 3.45 8.32 1.20
N ASP A 258 2.99 7.59 0.17
CA ASP A 258 3.59 7.66 -1.16
C ASP A 258 3.27 9.01 -1.79
N ILE A 259 4.31 9.74 -2.17
CA ILE A 259 4.20 11.05 -2.84
C ILE A 259 3.89 10.93 -4.34
N GLY A 260 3.81 9.71 -4.86
CA GLY A 260 3.61 9.45 -6.28
C GLY A 260 4.66 10.13 -7.15
N LYS A 261 4.22 10.92 -8.10
CA LYS A 261 5.12 11.70 -8.99
C LYS A 261 5.63 13.01 -8.36
N GLY A 262 5.39 13.26 -7.06
CA GLY A 262 5.81 14.47 -6.35
C GLY A 262 5.18 15.76 -6.87
N LYS A 263 3.99 15.70 -7.45
CA LYS A 263 3.31 16.86 -8.03
C LYS A 263 2.43 17.61 -7.04
N GLU A 264 1.99 16.94 -5.98
CA GLU A 264 1.12 17.51 -4.98
C GLU A 264 1.87 18.49 -4.08
N PRO A 265 1.26 19.63 -3.69
CA PRO A 265 1.84 20.54 -2.70
C PRO A 265 1.75 19.90 -1.28
N PRO A 266 2.55 20.38 -0.30
CA PRO A 266 2.58 19.83 1.06
C PRO A 266 1.21 19.71 1.70
N ASP A 267 0.36 20.73 1.59
CA ASP A 267 -0.99 20.72 2.17
C ASP A 267 -1.91 19.68 1.55
N ALA A 268 -1.79 19.42 0.25
CA ALA A 268 -2.56 18.38 -0.41
C ALA A 268 -2.10 16.98 0.03
N LEU A 269 -0.78 16.77 0.19
CA LEU A 269 -0.20 15.55 0.73
C LEU A 269 -0.68 15.32 2.16
N ARG A 270 -0.64 16.36 3.03
CA ARG A 270 -1.12 16.32 4.42
C ARG A 270 -2.59 15.89 4.47
N ARG A 271 -3.47 16.56 3.72
CA ARG A 271 -4.91 16.20 3.65
C ARG A 271 -5.13 14.78 3.15
N ARG A 272 -4.39 14.33 2.15
CA ARG A 272 -4.51 12.98 1.60
C ARG A 272 -4.08 11.94 2.62
N PHE A 273 -2.93 12.10 3.25
CA PHE A 273 -2.41 11.16 4.24
C PHE A 273 -3.32 11.08 5.47
N THR A 274 -3.79 12.21 5.99
CA THR A 274 -4.75 12.24 7.10
C THR A 274 -6.06 11.54 6.73
N ARG A 275 -6.57 11.73 5.51
CA ARG A 275 -7.79 11.05 5.05
C ARG A 275 -7.60 9.55 4.92
N GLU A 276 -6.47 9.07 4.40
CA GLU A 276 -6.16 7.64 4.30
C GLU A 276 -6.05 6.99 5.69
N LEU A 277 -5.36 7.65 6.62
CA LEU A 277 -5.27 7.20 8.02
C LEU A 277 -6.64 7.18 8.70
N LYS A 278 -7.41 8.26 8.54
CA LYS A 278 -8.76 8.34 9.09
C LYS A 278 -9.65 7.21 8.58
N TRP A 279 -9.60 6.89 7.28
CA TRP A 279 -10.34 5.79 6.70
C TRP A 279 -9.97 4.45 7.36
N CYS A 280 -8.68 4.20 7.59
CA CYS A 280 -8.22 3.01 8.27
C CYS A 280 -8.72 2.94 9.73
N THR A 281 -8.66 4.05 10.45
CA THR A 281 -9.16 4.09 11.84
C THR A 281 -10.68 4.03 11.92
N ASP A 282 -11.40 4.60 10.97
CA ASP A 282 -12.85 4.44 10.86
C ASP A 282 -13.22 2.96 10.66
N MET A 283 -12.40 2.20 9.90
CA MET A 283 -12.58 0.75 9.77
C MET A 283 -12.32 0.02 11.09
N ILE A 284 -11.27 0.37 11.84
CA ILE A 284 -11.04 -0.18 13.20
C ILE A 284 -12.26 0.07 14.09
N ASP A 285 -12.82 1.27 14.04
CA ASP A 285 -13.99 1.65 14.85
C ASP A 285 -15.27 0.87 14.48
N VAL A 286 -15.36 0.28 13.29
CA VAL A 286 -16.45 -0.66 12.94
C VAL A 286 -16.37 -1.94 13.77
N PHE A 287 -15.15 -2.42 14.01
CA PHE A 287 -14.90 -3.71 14.70
C PHE A 287 -14.67 -3.55 16.20
N ARG A 288 -14.32 -2.35 16.63
CA ARG A 288 -14.07 -2.06 18.04
C ARG A 288 -15.25 -2.50 18.90
N PRO A 289 -15.02 -3.17 20.05
CA PRO A 289 -16.06 -3.43 21.02
C PRO A 289 -16.75 -2.12 21.45
N ALA A 290 -18.07 -2.15 21.62
CA ALA A 290 -18.76 -1.04 22.26
C ALA A 290 -18.13 -0.82 23.64
N ALA A 291 -17.88 0.44 24.00
CA ALA A 291 -17.49 0.76 25.37
C ALA A 291 -18.64 0.30 26.30
N GLU A 292 -18.30 -0.60 27.22
CA GLU A 292 -19.22 -1.06 28.28
C GLU A 292 -19.52 0.08 29.26
#